data_05cfa782d0f44d5934637521f5373d22
#
_entry.id   05cfa782d0f44d5934637521f5373d22
#
_cell.length_a   1.000
_cell.length_b   1.000
_cell.length_c   1.000
_cell.angle_alpha   90.00
_cell.angle_beta   90.00
_cell.angle_gamma   90.00
#
_symmetry.space_group_name_H-M   'P 1'
#
loop_
_entity.id
_entity.type
_entity.pdbx_description
1 polymer ?
#
loop_
_entity_poly.entity_id
_entity_poly.type
_entity_poly.pdbx_seq_one_letter_code
_entity_poly.pdbx_strand_id
1 'polypeptide(L)'
;MKRLSFSSGLHLFSYLEELDTLTKSNRAGAWSQKSDIYRNAYDNATYGQDYMSENSFSALVQVFYNLLLCGTPNAVSRFYSDPEDGLVSRVLFAKLPSQFGAEMPLFKKMTTFERKMIDDRCSRLNNTLCVTPDDKPCEEHPMEMGWLNMRLEKWLEAQRLQSIKENNYSRDIFRRRAAVNGFRAGMIAFYLYDEKLSKPNRKAVEDFALWVADYSLRNLLEKFSERLNEQTQSEDKGLVRAKPIYDELGDGFTKDDLYTLLAKRRVKTPSRTIIYNWKKAELIEGEDGKYKKTK
;
A
#
# COMPACT_ATOMS: atom_id res chain seq x y z
N MET A 1 10.13 14.64 -15.83
CA MET A 1 9.35 15.78 -16.37
C MET A 1 9.36 15.82 -17.91
N LYS A 2 10.47 16.09 -18.56
CA LYS A 2 10.53 16.22 -20.04
C LYS A 2 9.87 15.05 -20.80
N ARG A 3 10.14 13.79 -20.41
CA ARG A 3 9.50 12.63 -21.03
C ARG A 3 7.99 12.57 -20.77
N LEU A 4 7.55 12.93 -19.57
CA LEU A 4 6.13 12.97 -19.23
C LEU A 4 5.37 14.02 -20.02
N SER A 5 5.99 15.21 -20.24
CA SER A 5 5.35 16.26 -21.05
C SER A 5 5.24 15.88 -22.54
N PHE A 6 6.18 15.09 -23.05
CA PHE A 6 6.12 14.60 -24.43
C PHE A 6 5.25 13.33 -24.61
N SER A 7 4.80 12.72 -23.51
CA SER A 7 3.93 11.54 -23.61
C SER A 7 2.49 11.87 -24.00
N SER A 8 2.13 13.15 -24.08
CA SER A 8 0.80 13.62 -24.49
C SER A 8 -0.36 12.96 -23.74
N GLY A 9 -0.17 12.68 -22.44
CA GLY A 9 -1.16 12.00 -21.60
C GLY A 9 -1.12 10.46 -21.67
N LEU A 10 -0.21 9.87 -22.43
CA LEU A 10 -0.02 8.43 -22.46
C LEU A 10 0.65 7.92 -21.16
N HIS A 11 0.32 6.71 -20.79
CA HIS A 11 0.92 6.03 -19.64
C HIS A 11 2.35 5.61 -19.94
N LEU A 12 3.29 6.06 -19.13
CA LEU A 12 4.67 5.58 -19.15
C LEU A 12 4.81 4.38 -18.24
N PHE A 13 5.62 3.42 -18.66
CA PHE A 13 6.01 2.28 -17.86
C PHE A 13 7.52 2.15 -17.81
N SER A 14 8.08 1.92 -16.63
CA SER A 14 9.49 1.60 -16.44
C SER A 14 9.66 0.31 -15.68
N TYR A 15 10.50 -0.55 -16.21
CA TYR A 15 11.00 -1.75 -15.55
C TYR A 15 12.47 -1.56 -15.23
N LEU A 16 12.85 -1.78 -13.97
CA LEU A 16 14.23 -1.72 -13.50
C LEU A 16 14.56 -3.00 -12.76
N GLU A 17 15.52 -3.73 -13.28
CA GLU A 17 15.98 -5.01 -12.72
C GLU A 17 16.72 -4.82 -11.39
N GLU A 18 17.40 -3.66 -11.22
CA GLU A 18 18.17 -3.34 -10.03
C GLU A 18 17.81 -1.97 -9.47
N LEU A 19 17.22 -1.95 -8.28
CA LEU A 19 16.88 -0.74 -7.55
C LEU A 19 18.09 0.13 -7.20
N ASP A 20 19.26 -0.48 -7.00
CA ASP A 20 20.50 0.24 -6.71
C ASP A 20 20.93 1.18 -7.84
N THR A 21 20.60 0.87 -9.08
CA THR A 21 20.85 1.76 -10.23
C THR A 21 20.09 3.07 -10.06
N LEU A 22 18.82 2.99 -9.63
CA LEU A 22 18.01 4.17 -9.37
C LEU A 22 18.55 4.94 -8.15
N THR A 23 18.97 4.25 -7.11
CA THR A 23 19.56 4.85 -5.90
C THR A 23 20.82 5.65 -6.23
N LYS A 24 21.71 5.11 -7.07
CA LYS A 24 22.91 5.81 -7.53
C LYS A 24 22.60 7.06 -8.33
N SER A 25 21.64 6.98 -9.25
CA SER A 25 21.22 8.13 -10.07
C SER A 25 20.56 9.24 -9.23
N ASN A 26 19.98 8.90 -8.08
CA ASN A 26 19.31 9.83 -7.21
C ASN A 26 20.26 10.59 -6.27
N ARG A 27 21.43 10.04 -5.97
CA ARG A 27 22.47 10.73 -5.16
C ARG A 27 23.03 11.96 -5.86
N ALA A 28 22.90 12.08 -7.18
CA ALA A 28 23.38 13.21 -7.98
C ALA A 28 22.37 14.40 -8.04
N GLY A 29 21.27 14.39 -7.31
CA GLY A 29 20.29 15.49 -7.33
C GLY A 29 19.25 15.39 -6.21
N ALA A 30 18.46 16.44 -6.04
CA ALA A 30 17.46 16.53 -4.97
C ALA A 30 16.43 15.38 -5.04
N TRP A 31 16.59 14.40 -4.16
CA TRP A 31 15.72 13.22 -4.07
C TRP A 31 14.26 13.59 -3.75
N SER A 32 14.04 14.61 -2.95
CA SER A 32 12.69 15.07 -2.58
C SER A 32 11.79 15.32 -3.78
N GLN A 33 12.33 15.92 -4.84
CA GLN A 33 11.55 16.21 -6.06
C GLN A 33 11.16 14.94 -6.84
N LYS A 34 11.99 13.88 -6.78
CA LYS A 34 11.67 12.61 -7.47
C LYS A 34 10.64 11.79 -6.70
N SER A 35 10.68 11.82 -5.37
CA SER A 35 9.66 11.21 -4.52
C SER A 35 8.28 11.80 -4.81
N ASP A 36 8.19 13.12 -5.02
CA ASP A 36 6.94 13.79 -5.39
C ASP A 36 6.36 13.28 -6.71
N ILE A 37 7.19 13.07 -7.73
CA ILE A 37 6.73 12.52 -9.01
C ILE A 37 6.13 11.12 -8.82
N TYR A 38 6.75 10.24 -8.03
CA TYR A 38 6.23 8.90 -7.77
C TYR A 38 4.94 8.91 -6.95
N ARG A 39 4.81 9.85 -5.99
CA ARG A 39 3.57 10.03 -5.23
C ARG A 39 2.44 10.52 -6.15
N ASN A 40 2.72 11.50 -7.00
CA ASN A 40 1.75 12.00 -7.98
C ASN A 40 1.38 10.94 -9.03
N ALA A 41 2.34 10.07 -9.42
CA ALA A 41 2.06 8.94 -10.30
C ALA A 41 1.06 7.95 -9.70
N TYR A 42 1.18 7.67 -8.41
CA TYR A 42 0.22 6.80 -7.72
C TYR A 42 -1.20 7.40 -7.70
N ASP A 43 -1.31 8.69 -7.50
CA ASP A 43 -2.59 9.38 -7.39
C ASP A 43 -3.10 9.89 -8.77
N ASN A 44 -2.38 9.63 -9.88
CA ASN A 44 -2.60 10.20 -11.22
C ASN A 44 -2.75 11.73 -11.17
N ALA A 45 -2.01 12.36 -10.27
CA ALA A 45 -2.12 13.79 -10.02
C ALA A 45 -1.26 14.62 -10.97
N THR A 46 -1.55 15.91 -11.05
CA THR A 46 -0.75 16.85 -11.80
C THR A 46 0.53 17.21 -11.05
N TYR A 47 1.64 17.29 -11.75
CA TYR A 47 2.91 17.75 -11.23
C TYR A 47 3.45 18.91 -12.09
N GLY A 48 3.76 20.01 -11.44
CA GLY A 48 4.33 21.20 -12.06
C GLY A 48 5.79 21.39 -11.70
N GLN A 49 6.56 21.83 -12.66
CA GLN A 49 7.94 22.29 -12.47
C GLN A 49 8.12 23.59 -13.24
N ASP A 50 8.49 24.64 -12.51
CA ASP A 50 8.78 25.94 -13.09
C ASP A 50 10.13 26.44 -12.55
N TYR A 51 11.03 26.77 -13.46
CA TYR A 51 12.33 27.30 -13.14
C TYR A 51 12.58 28.58 -13.94
N MET A 52 13.11 29.58 -13.28
CA MET A 52 13.39 30.89 -13.87
C MET A 52 14.70 30.95 -14.70
N SER A 53 15.40 29.83 -14.92
CA SER A 53 16.63 29.83 -15.69
C SER A 53 16.36 29.50 -17.17
N GLU A 54 17.05 30.22 -18.09
CA GLU A 54 16.86 30.07 -19.53
C GLU A 54 17.09 28.65 -20.07
N ASN A 55 17.88 27.84 -19.38
CA ASN A 55 18.18 26.44 -19.76
C ASN A 55 17.32 25.40 -19.03
N SER A 56 16.31 25.82 -18.28
CA SER A 56 15.46 24.90 -17.52
C SER A 56 14.16 24.59 -18.27
N PHE A 57 13.65 23.40 -18.03
CA PHE A 57 12.39 22.93 -18.61
C PHE A 57 11.26 23.15 -17.60
N SER A 58 10.32 24.00 -17.97
CA SER A 58 9.10 24.26 -17.19
C SER A 58 7.92 23.55 -17.85
N ALA A 59 7.14 22.80 -17.06
CA ALA A 59 5.92 22.14 -17.52
C ALA A 59 4.98 21.80 -16.38
N LEU A 60 3.69 21.78 -16.70
CA LEU A 60 2.62 21.22 -15.88
C LEU A 60 2.08 19.98 -16.61
N VAL A 61 2.18 18.80 -15.99
CA VAL A 61 1.79 17.54 -16.62
C VAL A 61 1.00 16.68 -15.67
N GLN A 62 0.03 15.95 -16.20
CA GLN A 62 -0.60 14.86 -15.46
C GLN A 62 0.31 13.63 -15.49
N VAL A 63 0.55 13.03 -14.33
CA VAL A 63 1.57 11.99 -14.17
C VAL A 63 0.93 10.62 -14.29
N PHE A 64 0.95 10.05 -15.48
CA PHE A 64 0.58 8.65 -15.73
C PHE A 64 1.86 7.82 -15.86
N TYR A 65 2.35 7.32 -14.74
CA TYR A 65 3.63 6.64 -14.70
C TYR A 65 3.59 5.40 -13.82
N ASN A 66 3.87 4.25 -14.41
CA ASN A 66 3.89 2.96 -13.74
C ASN A 66 5.32 2.46 -13.61
N LEU A 67 5.63 1.84 -12.48
CA LEU A 67 6.97 1.37 -12.12
C LEU A 67 6.93 -0.08 -11.67
N LEU A 68 7.82 -0.90 -12.22
CA LEU A 68 8.16 -2.21 -11.70
C LEU A 68 9.65 -2.22 -11.34
N LEU A 69 9.95 -2.35 -10.06
CA LEU A 69 11.30 -2.27 -9.52
C LEU A 69 11.65 -3.57 -8.84
N CYS A 70 12.81 -4.13 -9.17
CA CYS A 70 13.36 -5.29 -8.49
C CYS A 70 14.57 -4.88 -7.65
N GLY A 71 14.81 -5.59 -6.55
CA GLY A 71 15.96 -5.31 -5.69
C GLY A 71 16.08 -6.26 -4.52
N THR A 72 17.26 -6.34 -3.94
CA THR A 72 17.48 -7.08 -2.70
C THR A 72 16.77 -6.40 -1.52
N PRO A 73 16.47 -7.12 -0.41
CA PRO A 73 15.89 -6.51 0.78
C PRO A 73 16.69 -5.31 1.30
N ASN A 74 18.02 -5.36 1.23
CA ASN A 74 18.89 -4.25 1.63
C ASN A 74 18.77 -3.03 0.69
N ALA A 75 18.67 -3.26 -0.63
CA ALA A 75 18.46 -2.19 -1.60
C ALA A 75 17.12 -1.49 -1.37
N VAL A 76 16.05 -2.28 -1.12
CA VAL A 76 14.73 -1.75 -0.75
C VAL A 76 14.79 -0.92 0.52
N SER A 77 15.47 -1.41 1.57
CA SER A 77 15.59 -0.69 2.84
C SER A 77 16.38 0.62 2.72
N ARG A 78 17.36 0.68 1.82
CA ARG A 78 18.13 1.91 1.55
C ARG A 78 17.37 2.91 0.71
N PHE A 79 16.61 2.42 -0.28
CA PHE A 79 15.85 3.28 -1.17
C PHE A 79 14.63 3.90 -0.47
N TYR A 80 13.91 3.10 0.31
CA TYR A 80 12.76 3.52 1.11
C TYR A 80 13.20 3.74 2.56
N SER A 81 14.15 4.66 2.78
CA SER A 81 14.71 4.92 4.10
C SER A 81 13.77 5.68 5.02
N ASP A 82 12.87 6.49 4.47
CA ASP A 82 11.90 7.29 5.22
C ASP A 82 10.46 6.80 4.96
N PRO A 83 9.85 6.07 5.90
CA PRO A 83 8.46 5.63 5.77
C PRO A 83 7.43 6.76 5.91
N GLU A 84 7.81 7.93 6.47
CA GLU A 84 6.90 9.06 6.64
C GLU A 84 6.76 9.92 5.38
N ASP A 85 7.65 9.82 4.41
CA ASP A 85 7.57 10.59 3.16
C ASP A 85 6.31 10.27 2.31
N GLY A 86 5.55 9.25 2.72
CA GLY A 86 4.32 8.81 2.09
C GLY A 86 4.52 7.98 0.82
N LEU A 87 5.74 7.84 0.30
CA LEU A 87 6.01 6.99 -0.87
C LEU A 87 5.88 5.52 -0.53
N VAL A 88 6.43 5.09 0.61
CA VAL A 88 6.42 3.70 1.07
C VAL A 88 5.01 3.11 1.07
N SER A 89 4.04 3.84 1.59
CA SER A 89 2.65 3.39 1.69
C SER A 89 1.95 3.24 0.33
N ARG A 90 2.49 3.85 -0.73
CA ARG A 90 1.95 3.83 -2.09
C ARG A 90 2.51 2.70 -2.96
N VAL A 91 3.52 1.98 -2.48
CA VAL A 91 4.18 0.90 -3.22
C VAL A 91 3.60 -0.44 -2.81
N LEU A 92 3.28 -1.29 -3.77
CA LEU A 92 2.94 -2.68 -3.53
C LEU A 92 4.23 -3.51 -3.50
N PHE A 93 4.69 -3.86 -2.31
CA PHE A 93 5.86 -4.70 -2.12
C PHE A 93 5.50 -6.18 -2.30
N ALA A 94 6.23 -6.86 -3.17
CA ALA A 94 6.17 -8.30 -3.32
C ALA A 94 7.47 -8.93 -2.85
N LYS A 95 7.36 -10.03 -2.09
CA LYS A 95 8.49 -10.80 -1.59
C LYS A 95 8.51 -12.15 -2.30
N LEU A 96 9.61 -12.44 -2.98
CA LEU A 96 9.80 -13.77 -3.52
C LEU A 96 10.09 -14.75 -2.38
N PRO A 97 9.58 -16.00 -2.45
CA PRO A 97 9.93 -17.04 -1.49
C PRO A 97 11.44 -17.33 -1.55
N SER A 98 11.99 -17.84 -0.46
CA SER A 98 13.39 -18.25 -0.42
C SER A 98 13.63 -19.33 -1.45
N GLN A 99 14.69 -19.17 -2.25
CA GLN A 99 15.15 -20.16 -3.22
C GLN A 99 16.31 -21.01 -2.67
N PHE A 100 16.63 -20.86 -1.38
CA PHE A 100 17.71 -21.65 -0.77
C PHE A 100 17.42 -23.14 -0.86
N GLY A 101 18.31 -23.88 -1.51
CA GLY A 101 18.17 -25.32 -1.74
C GLY A 101 17.15 -25.70 -2.83
N ALA A 102 16.49 -24.74 -3.47
CA ALA A 102 15.60 -25.03 -4.59
C ALA A 102 16.39 -25.29 -5.87
N GLU A 103 15.89 -26.20 -6.69
CA GLU A 103 16.41 -26.38 -8.04
C GLU A 103 16.20 -25.12 -8.88
N MET A 104 17.13 -24.86 -9.80
CA MET A 104 17.01 -23.71 -10.69
C MET A 104 15.77 -23.89 -11.57
N PRO A 105 14.84 -22.90 -11.60
CA PRO A 105 13.65 -23.03 -12.42
C PRO A 105 14.03 -23.10 -13.89
N LEU A 106 13.56 -24.13 -14.58
CA LEU A 106 13.74 -24.24 -16.02
C LEU A 106 12.72 -23.34 -16.73
N PHE A 107 13.19 -22.58 -17.70
CA PHE A 107 12.32 -21.81 -18.57
C PHE A 107 11.44 -22.74 -19.40
N LYS A 108 10.15 -22.80 -19.08
CA LYS A 108 9.18 -23.51 -19.90
C LYS A 108 8.83 -22.65 -21.10
N LYS A 109 9.03 -23.19 -22.32
CA LYS A 109 8.54 -22.53 -23.52
C LYS A 109 7.01 -22.53 -23.50
N MET A 110 6.41 -21.37 -23.70
CA MET A 110 4.97 -21.25 -23.89
C MET A 110 4.55 -22.01 -25.15
N THR A 111 3.46 -22.74 -25.07
CA THR A 111 2.82 -23.33 -26.25
C THR A 111 2.22 -22.23 -27.14
N THR A 112 2.00 -22.53 -28.41
CA THR A 112 1.33 -21.61 -29.35
C THR A 112 -0.07 -21.21 -28.83
N PHE A 113 -0.78 -22.13 -28.18
CA PHE A 113 -2.08 -21.89 -27.60
C PHE A 113 -2.03 -20.91 -26.43
N GLU A 114 -1.11 -21.12 -25.47
CA GLU A 114 -0.92 -20.20 -24.33
C GLU A 114 -0.54 -18.80 -24.80
N ARG A 115 0.36 -18.69 -25.79
CA ARG A 115 0.73 -17.42 -26.38
C ARG A 115 -0.46 -16.72 -27.00
N LYS A 116 -1.24 -17.43 -27.83
CA LYS A 116 -2.43 -16.87 -28.47
C LYS A 116 -3.45 -16.38 -27.45
N MET A 117 -3.70 -17.14 -26.38
CA MET A 117 -4.60 -16.70 -25.29
C MET A 117 -4.14 -15.40 -24.64
N ILE A 118 -2.83 -15.22 -24.42
CA ILE A 118 -2.29 -14.00 -23.86
C ILE A 118 -2.44 -12.85 -24.85
N ASP A 119 -2.06 -13.05 -26.11
CA ASP A 119 -2.14 -12.06 -27.17
C ASP A 119 -3.60 -11.60 -27.39
N ASP A 120 -4.57 -12.51 -27.41
CA ASP A 120 -5.99 -12.21 -27.52
C ASP A 120 -6.51 -11.37 -26.34
N ARG A 121 -6.06 -11.68 -25.12
CA ARG A 121 -6.41 -10.90 -23.91
C ARG A 121 -5.75 -9.53 -23.91
N CYS A 122 -4.47 -9.45 -24.25
CA CYS A 122 -3.76 -8.17 -24.37
C CYS A 122 -4.39 -7.28 -25.44
N SER A 123 -4.75 -7.86 -26.60
CA SER A 123 -5.44 -7.13 -27.67
C SER A 123 -6.80 -6.58 -27.24
N ARG A 124 -7.61 -7.36 -26.49
CA ARG A 124 -8.88 -6.88 -25.95
C ARG A 124 -8.67 -5.73 -24.96
N LEU A 125 -7.75 -5.89 -24.00
CA LEU A 125 -7.43 -4.83 -23.04
C LEU A 125 -6.93 -3.58 -23.76
N ASN A 126 -6.09 -3.75 -24.77
CA ASN A 126 -5.58 -2.65 -25.57
C ASN A 126 -6.72 -1.90 -26.29
N ASN A 127 -7.64 -2.64 -26.91
CA ASN A 127 -8.78 -2.04 -27.60
C ASN A 127 -9.78 -1.35 -26.66
N THR A 128 -9.87 -1.82 -25.40
CA THR A 128 -10.78 -1.24 -24.41
C THR A 128 -10.16 -0.05 -23.66
N LEU A 129 -8.87 -0.12 -23.37
CA LEU A 129 -8.20 0.81 -22.46
C LEU A 129 -7.17 1.70 -23.17
N CYS A 130 -6.81 1.39 -24.42
CA CYS A 130 -5.71 2.06 -25.08
C CYS A 130 -6.17 3.30 -25.84
N VAL A 131 -5.44 4.34 -25.57
CA VAL A 131 -5.36 5.53 -26.38
C VAL A 131 -4.25 5.31 -27.37
N THR A 132 -4.54 5.36 -28.65
CA THR A 132 -3.52 5.42 -29.67
C THR A 132 -2.82 6.80 -29.61
N PRO A 133 -1.57 6.93 -30.07
CA PRO A 133 -0.87 8.22 -30.09
C PRO A 133 -1.62 9.36 -30.78
N ASP A 134 -2.52 9.02 -31.69
CA ASP A 134 -3.33 9.97 -32.45
C ASP A 134 -4.69 10.25 -31.77
N ASP A 135 -5.04 9.51 -30.71
CA ASP A 135 -6.28 9.70 -30.00
C ASP A 135 -6.13 10.77 -28.91
N LYS A 136 -7.24 11.46 -28.63
CA LYS A 136 -7.34 12.35 -27.49
C LYS A 136 -7.10 11.56 -26.19
N PRO A 137 -6.64 12.23 -25.11
CA PRO A 137 -6.51 11.58 -23.81
C PRO A 137 -7.76 10.72 -23.49
N CYS A 138 -7.55 9.52 -22.93
CA CYS A 138 -8.64 8.61 -22.59
C CYS A 138 -9.78 9.37 -21.96
N GLU A 139 -10.98 9.23 -22.53
CA GLU A 139 -12.19 9.61 -21.81
C GLU A 139 -12.25 8.80 -20.53
N GLU A 140 -12.59 9.44 -19.42
CA GLU A 140 -12.80 8.75 -18.17
C GLU A 140 -13.95 7.75 -18.35
N HIS A 141 -13.66 6.47 -18.17
CA HIS A 141 -14.69 5.43 -18.15
C HIS A 141 -15.07 5.14 -16.69
N PRO A 142 -16.18 5.72 -16.20
CA PRO A 142 -16.62 5.47 -14.84
C PRO A 142 -16.99 4.00 -14.67
N MET A 143 -16.42 3.37 -13.64
CA MET A 143 -16.72 1.99 -13.28
C MET A 143 -17.62 1.94 -12.05
N GLU A 144 -18.77 1.29 -12.17
CA GLU A 144 -19.65 1.04 -11.02
C GLU A 144 -19.15 -0.14 -10.18
N MET A 145 -18.24 0.13 -9.26
CA MET A 145 -17.65 -0.87 -8.36
C MET A 145 -18.07 -0.68 -6.89
N GLY A 146 -19.22 -0.08 -6.63
CA GLY A 146 -19.72 0.13 -5.28
C GLY A 146 -19.79 -1.14 -4.44
N TRP A 147 -20.05 -2.28 -5.05
CA TRP A 147 -20.04 -3.60 -4.40
C TRP A 147 -18.65 -3.99 -3.88
N LEU A 148 -17.57 -3.67 -4.61
CA LEU A 148 -16.19 -3.93 -4.17
C LEU A 148 -15.81 -2.95 -3.08
N ASN A 149 -16.20 -1.69 -3.22
CA ASN A 149 -15.95 -0.67 -2.21
C ASN A 149 -16.55 -1.07 -0.86
N MET A 150 -17.83 -1.47 -0.82
CA MET A 150 -18.47 -1.95 0.42
C MET A 150 -17.74 -3.13 1.06
N ARG A 151 -17.15 -4.00 0.25
CA ARG A 151 -16.39 -5.15 0.77
C ARG A 151 -15.08 -4.72 1.41
N LEU A 152 -14.37 -3.78 0.78
CA LEU A 152 -13.12 -3.21 1.30
C LEU A 152 -13.35 -2.28 2.49
N GLU A 153 -14.48 -1.58 2.56
CA GLU A 153 -14.87 -0.78 3.73
C GLU A 153 -15.00 -1.65 4.99
N LYS A 154 -15.64 -2.81 4.87
CA LYS A 154 -15.73 -3.78 5.99
C LYS A 154 -14.36 -4.27 6.42
N TRP A 155 -13.50 -4.59 5.47
CA TRP A 155 -12.12 -4.97 5.75
C TRP A 155 -11.35 -3.81 6.42
N LEU A 156 -11.49 -2.60 5.92
CA LEU A 156 -10.83 -1.40 6.43
C LEU A 156 -11.26 -1.10 7.87
N GLU A 157 -12.55 -1.29 8.20
CA GLU A 157 -13.07 -1.12 9.55
C GLU A 157 -12.52 -2.21 10.50
N ALA A 158 -12.46 -3.47 10.06
CA ALA A 158 -11.84 -4.54 10.85
C ALA A 158 -10.36 -4.23 11.16
N GLN A 159 -9.60 -3.72 10.17
CA GLN A 159 -8.22 -3.31 10.39
C GLN A 159 -8.10 -2.07 11.30
N ARG A 160 -9.08 -1.15 11.27
CA ARG A 160 -9.15 -0.02 12.20
C ARG A 160 -9.32 -0.49 13.65
N LEU A 161 -10.27 -1.37 13.89
CA LEU A 161 -10.48 -1.92 15.22
C LEU A 161 -9.25 -2.68 15.73
N GLN A 162 -8.60 -3.44 14.84
CA GLN A 162 -7.37 -4.15 15.18
C GLN A 162 -6.23 -3.19 15.53
N SER A 163 -6.07 -2.07 14.78
CA SER A 163 -5.04 -1.07 15.07
C SER A 163 -5.25 -0.41 16.44
N ILE A 164 -6.51 -0.19 16.83
CA ILE A 164 -6.85 0.38 18.14
C ILE A 164 -6.58 -0.63 19.25
N LYS A 165 -6.98 -1.91 19.07
CA LYS A 165 -6.71 -2.98 20.05
C LYS A 165 -5.21 -3.15 20.30
N GLU A 166 -4.43 -3.17 19.23
CA GLU A 166 -2.97 -3.32 19.27
C GLU A 166 -2.24 -2.05 19.70
N ASN A 167 -2.92 -0.89 19.76
CA ASN A 167 -2.29 0.43 19.84
C ASN A 167 -1.18 0.59 18.78
N ASN A 168 -1.47 0.15 17.56
CA ASN A 168 -0.51 0.07 16.46
C ASN A 168 -0.74 1.18 15.45
N TYR A 169 0.05 2.24 15.56
CA TYR A 169 -0.02 3.42 14.70
C TYR A 169 0.31 3.10 13.25
N SER A 170 1.33 2.29 13.01
CA SER A 170 1.73 1.88 11.66
C SER A 170 0.62 1.14 10.92
N ARG A 171 -0.13 0.26 11.62
CA ARG A 171 -1.29 -0.41 11.05
C ARG A 171 -2.36 0.59 10.64
N ASP A 172 -2.65 1.59 11.45
CA ASP A 172 -3.66 2.61 11.14
C ASP A 172 -3.30 3.42 9.89
N ILE A 173 -2.04 3.77 9.71
CA ILE A 173 -1.57 4.47 8.51
C ILE A 173 -1.64 3.57 7.28
N PHE A 174 -1.03 2.38 7.36
CA PHE A 174 -0.85 1.52 6.19
C PHE A 174 -2.14 0.87 5.69
N ARG A 175 -3.13 0.58 6.57
CA ARG A 175 -4.40 -0.03 6.16
C ARG A 175 -5.14 0.75 5.08
N ARG A 176 -5.08 2.09 5.13
CA ARG A 176 -5.79 2.96 4.18
C ARG A 176 -5.23 2.79 2.77
N ARG A 177 -3.92 2.78 2.64
CA ARG A 177 -3.25 2.58 1.34
C ARG A 177 -3.34 1.14 0.86
N ALA A 178 -3.29 0.18 1.78
CA ALA A 178 -3.50 -1.23 1.45
C ALA A 178 -4.91 -1.48 0.86
N ALA A 179 -5.96 -0.84 1.41
CA ALA A 179 -7.30 -0.89 0.84
C ALA A 179 -7.35 -0.32 -0.60
N VAL A 180 -6.68 0.80 -0.86
CA VAL A 180 -6.59 1.37 -2.22
C VAL A 180 -5.86 0.43 -3.17
N ASN A 181 -4.76 -0.21 -2.73
CA ASN A 181 -4.06 -1.21 -3.54
C ASN A 181 -4.95 -2.41 -3.85
N GLY A 182 -5.72 -2.88 -2.87
CA GLY A 182 -6.72 -3.94 -3.07
C GLY A 182 -7.80 -3.54 -4.07
N PHE A 183 -8.35 -2.33 -3.95
CA PHE A 183 -9.36 -1.82 -4.87
C PHE A 183 -8.83 -1.76 -6.31
N ARG A 184 -7.64 -1.20 -6.53
CA ARG A 184 -6.99 -1.12 -7.85
C ARG A 184 -6.72 -2.50 -8.45
N ALA A 185 -6.25 -3.45 -7.64
CA ALA A 185 -6.08 -4.83 -8.08
C ALA A 185 -7.41 -5.48 -8.48
N GLY A 186 -8.47 -5.21 -7.71
CA GLY A 186 -9.83 -5.65 -8.05
C GLY A 186 -10.33 -5.05 -9.36
N MET A 187 -10.07 -3.78 -9.63
CA MET A 187 -10.39 -3.14 -10.92
C MET A 187 -9.70 -3.85 -12.08
N ILE A 188 -8.41 -4.15 -11.96
CA ILE A 188 -7.66 -4.88 -12.99
C ILE A 188 -8.25 -6.27 -13.19
N ALA A 189 -8.53 -6.99 -12.10
CA ALA A 189 -9.15 -8.31 -12.17
C ALA A 189 -10.53 -8.28 -12.84
N PHE A 190 -11.32 -7.25 -12.56
CA PHE A 190 -12.63 -7.03 -13.20
C PHE A 190 -12.51 -6.99 -14.72
N TYR A 191 -11.61 -6.17 -15.24
CA TYR A 191 -11.38 -6.10 -16.70
C TYR A 191 -10.87 -7.40 -17.29
N LEU A 192 -10.11 -8.20 -16.55
CA LEU A 192 -9.68 -9.51 -17.00
C LEU A 192 -10.81 -10.53 -17.16
N TYR A 193 -11.96 -10.29 -16.52
CA TYR A 193 -13.17 -11.12 -16.61
C TYR A 193 -14.20 -10.61 -17.62
N ASP A 194 -13.86 -9.66 -18.51
CA ASP A 194 -14.71 -9.13 -19.59
C ASP A 194 -15.95 -8.35 -19.13
N GLU A 195 -15.88 -7.64 -18.02
CA GLU A 195 -16.97 -6.76 -17.51
C GLU A 195 -18.30 -7.46 -17.20
N LYS A 196 -18.58 -8.62 -17.80
CA LYS A 196 -19.78 -9.42 -17.54
C LYS A 196 -19.55 -10.38 -16.40
N LEU A 197 -19.56 -9.85 -15.18
CA LEU A 197 -19.33 -10.67 -14.00
C LEU A 197 -20.56 -11.54 -13.67
N SER A 198 -20.41 -12.84 -13.83
CA SER A 198 -21.25 -13.80 -13.10
C SER A 198 -20.99 -13.69 -11.59
N LYS A 199 -21.96 -14.14 -10.75
CA LYS A 199 -21.76 -14.14 -9.28
C LYS A 199 -20.46 -14.81 -8.82
N PRO A 200 -20.05 -15.99 -9.35
CA PRO A 200 -18.76 -16.59 -8.99
C PRO A 200 -17.56 -15.72 -9.35
N ASN A 201 -17.54 -15.12 -10.53
CA ASN A 201 -16.45 -14.26 -10.98
C ASN A 201 -16.36 -12.99 -10.13
N ARG A 202 -17.49 -12.40 -9.77
CA ARG A 202 -17.55 -11.27 -8.85
C ARG A 202 -16.89 -11.62 -7.50
N LYS A 203 -17.24 -12.78 -6.93
CA LYS A 203 -16.64 -13.25 -5.70
C LYS A 203 -15.13 -13.45 -5.84
N ALA A 204 -14.66 -14.00 -6.95
CA ALA A 204 -13.22 -14.16 -7.22
C ALA A 204 -12.49 -12.80 -7.26
N VAL A 205 -13.09 -11.78 -7.85
CA VAL A 205 -12.54 -10.41 -7.85
C VAL A 205 -12.51 -9.83 -6.43
N GLU A 206 -13.59 -10.00 -5.65
CA GLU A 206 -13.64 -9.56 -4.25
C GLU A 206 -12.54 -10.24 -3.41
N ASP A 207 -12.43 -11.57 -3.50
CA ASP A 207 -11.45 -12.36 -2.76
C ASP A 207 -10.01 -11.98 -3.16
N PHE A 208 -9.76 -11.74 -4.45
CA PHE A 208 -8.47 -11.26 -4.93
C PHE A 208 -8.13 -9.86 -4.41
N ALA A 209 -9.07 -8.93 -4.45
CA ALA A 209 -8.87 -7.58 -3.94
C ALA A 209 -8.54 -7.57 -2.44
N LEU A 210 -9.28 -8.37 -1.65
CA LEU A 210 -9.01 -8.53 -0.21
C LEU A 210 -7.66 -9.19 0.04
N TRP A 211 -7.31 -10.21 -0.73
CA TRP A 211 -6.00 -10.84 -0.64
C TRP A 211 -4.86 -9.84 -0.91
N VAL A 212 -4.99 -8.98 -1.94
CA VAL A 212 -4.00 -7.93 -2.24
C VAL A 212 -3.94 -6.90 -1.10
N ALA A 213 -5.07 -6.50 -0.53
CA ALA A 213 -5.10 -5.58 0.61
C ALA A 213 -4.37 -6.17 1.83
N ASP A 214 -4.67 -7.42 2.19
CA ASP A 214 -4.00 -8.14 3.29
C ASP A 214 -2.50 -8.32 3.02
N TYR A 215 -2.15 -8.71 1.81
CA TYR A 215 -0.77 -8.90 1.40
C TYR A 215 0.02 -7.59 1.45
N SER A 216 -0.55 -6.51 0.94
CA SER A 216 0.04 -5.17 0.99
C SER A 216 0.25 -4.72 2.43
N LEU A 217 -0.78 -4.80 3.27
CA LEU A 217 -0.69 -4.41 4.68
C LEU A 217 0.38 -5.21 5.43
N ARG A 218 0.40 -6.53 5.26
CA ARG A 218 1.37 -7.42 5.92
C ARG A 218 2.81 -7.08 5.53
N ASN A 219 3.09 -6.89 4.23
CA ASN A 219 4.43 -6.53 3.77
C ASN A 219 4.88 -5.16 4.27
N LEU A 220 3.98 -4.18 4.33
CA LEU A 220 4.27 -2.86 4.88
C LEU A 220 4.58 -2.93 6.36
N LEU A 221 3.79 -3.67 7.13
CA LEU A 221 4.03 -3.87 8.56
C LEU A 221 5.34 -4.62 8.81
N GLU A 222 5.60 -5.71 8.09
CA GLU A 222 6.83 -6.50 8.26
C GLU A 222 8.09 -5.67 8.00
N LYS A 223 8.05 -4.77 7.01
CA LYS A 223 9.24 -4.04 6.56
C LYS A 223 9.45 -2.70 7.26
N PHE A 224 8.37 -1.99 7.59
CA PHE A 224 8.46 -0.57 7.93
C PHE A 224 7.81 -0.20 9.26
N SER A 225 7.10 -1.12 9.95
CA SER A 225 6.42 -0.76 11.19
C SER A 225 7.38 -0.33 12.30
N GLU A 226 8.53 -0.99 12.45
CA GLU A 226 9.50 -0.64 13.47
C GLU A 226 10.02 0.80 13.24
N ARG A 227 10.41 1.14 12.02
CA ARG A 227 10.91 2.47 11.66
C ARG A 227 9.85 3.55 11.84
N LEU A 228 8.62 3.29 11.39
CA LEU A 228 7.53 4.25 11.52
C LEU A 228 7.16 4.49 12.98
N ASN A 229 7.12 3.42 13.79
CA ASN A 229 6.87 3.54 15.23
C ASN A 229 8.03 4.25 15.95
N GLU A 230 9.28 4.07 15.51
CA GLU A 230 10.43 4.80 16.04
C GLU A 230 10.39 6.30 15.74
N GLN A 231 9.90 6.67 14.55
CA GLN A 231 9.76 8.07 14.13
C GLN A 231 8.60 8.76 14.87
N THR A 232 7.47 8.06 15.02
CA THR A 232 6.25 8.64 15.61
C THR A 232 6.18 8.55 17.13
N GLN A 233 6.83 7.54 17.72
CA GLN A 233 6.82 7.26 19.16
C GLN A 233 8.23 6.86 19.57
N SER A 234 9.10 7.79 19.67
CA SER A 234 10.57 7.62 19.78
C SER A 234 11.14 6.57 20.75
N GLU A 235 10.34 5.72 21.39
CA GLU A 235 10.82 4.71 22.36
C GLU A 235 10.00 3.39 22.49
N ASP A 236 8.99 3.12 21.68
CA ASP A 236 8.22 1.87 21.78
C ASP A 236 8.83 0.69 20.97
N LYS A 237 10.16 0.51 21.13
CA LYS A 237 10.87 -0.63 20.53
C LYS A 237 10.42 -1.94 21.18
N GLY A 238 9.55 -2.69 20.53
CA GLY A 238 9.19 -4.04 20.98
C GLY A 238 7.72 -4.41 20.98
N LEU A 239 6.81 -3.46 20.80
CA LEU A 239 5.37 -3.73 20.82
C LEU A 239 4.87 -4.52 19.60
N VAL A 240 5.55 -4.45 18.47
CA VAL A 240 5.11 -5.08 17.22
C VAL A 240 5.15 -6.61 17.25
N ARG A 241 5.94 -7.20 18.16
CA ARG A 241 6.06 -8.67 18.32
C ARG A 241 5.40 -9.23 19.58
N ALA A 242 4.90 -8.37 20.44
CA ALA A 242 4.27 -8.79 21.68
C ALA A 242 2.77 -8.98 21.49
N LYS A 243 2.16 -9.85 22.30
CA LYS A 243 0.69 -10.00 22.35
C LYS A 243 0.05 -8.62 22.60
N PRO A 244 -1.03 -8.24 21.87
CA PRO A 244 -1.69 -6.95 22.07
C PRO A 244 -2.01 -6.68 23.53
N ILE A 245 -1.80 -5.46 24.00
CA ILE A 245 -2.07 -5.05 25.39
C ILE A 245 -3.51 -5.39 25.78
N TYR A 246 -4.44 -5.15 24.85
CA TYR A 246 -5.84 -5.48 25.05
C TYR A 246 -6.06 -6.96 25.38
N ASP A 247 -5.36 -7.87 24.68
CA ASP A 247 -5.55 -9.32 24.87
C ASP A 247 -4.85 -9.87 26.11
N GLU A 248 -3.86 -9.15 26.67
CA GLU A 248 -3.19 -9.54 27.91
C GLU A 248 -3.97 -9.14 29.17
N LEU A 249 -4.81 -8.13 29.06
CA LEU A 249 -5.70 -7.77 30.17
C LEU A 249 -6.83 -8.80 30.30
N GLY A 250 -7.29 -9.05 31.50
CA GLY A 250 -8.50 -9.85 31.76
C GLY A 250 -9.75 -9.19 31.17
N ASP A 251 -10.87 -9.93 31.12
CA ASP A 251 -12.15 -9.39 30.65
C ASP A 251 -12.62 -8.20 31.49
N GLY A 252 -12.32 -8.20 32.80
CA GLY A 252 -12.42 -7.05 33.68
C GLY A 252 -11.04 -6.64 34.17
N PHE A 253 -10.71 -5.35 34.06
CA PHE A 253 -9.43 -4.81 34.49
C PHE A 253 -9.57 -3.42 35.08
N THR A 254 -8.57 -3.03 35.88
CA THR A 254 -8.48 -1.69 36.44
C THR A 254 -7.52 -0.79 35.64
N LYS A 255 -7.61 0.52 35.89
CA LYS A 255 -6.63 1.46 35.34
C LYS A 255 -5.19 1.13 35.80
N ASP A 256 -5.04 0.60 37.02
CA ASP A 256 -3.74 0.23 37.58
C ASP A 256 -3.18 -1.05 36.92
N ASP A 257 -4.04 -2.02 36.57
CA ASP A 257 -3.63 -3.19 35.79
C ASP A 257 -3.08 -2.78 34.44
N LEU A 258 -3.78 -1.88 33.75
CA LEU A 258 -3.31 -1.34 32.49
C LEU A 258 -1.99 -0.57 32.67
N TYR A 259 -1.89 0.28 33.69
CA TYR A 259 -0.67 1.04 33.98
C TYR A 259 0.52 0.10 34.24
N THR A 260 0.32 -0.93 35.05
CA THR A 260 1.35 -1.94 35.34
C THR A 260 1.81 -2.68 34.10
N LEU A 261 0.87 -3.05 33.23
CA LEU A 261 1.17 -3.73 31.97
C LEU A 261 1.94 -2.81 31.00
N LEU A 262 1.53 -1.53 30.90
CA LEU A 262 2.23 -0.54 30.08
C LEU A 262 3.65 -0.29 30.57
N ALA A 263 3.84 -0.16 31.88
CA ALA A 263 5.16 0.00 32.50
C ALA A 263 6.05 -1.22 32.22
N LYS A 264 5.51 -2.44 32.39
CA LYS A 264 6.22 -3.70 32.10
C LYS A 264 6.68 -3.77 30.64
N ARG A 265 5.85 -3.27 29.73
CA ARG A 265 6.15 -3.26 28.29
C ARG A 265 6.89 -2.00 27.82
N ARG A 266 7.20 -1.07 28.71
CA ARG A 266 7.85 0.22 28.42
C ARG A 266 7.08 1.06 27.37
N VAL A 267 5.73 0.97 27.38
CA VAL A 267 4.87 1.77 26.51
C VAL A 267 4.74 3.17 27.06
N LYS A 268 5.06 4.18 26.27
CA LYS A 268 4.98 5.60 26.69
C LYS A 268 3.59 6.22 26.55
N THR A 269 2.73 5.61 25.73
CA THR A 269 1.36 6.13 25.56
C THR A 269 0.64 6.14 26.91
N PRO A 270 0.14 7.30 27.38
CA PRO A 270 -0.55 7.37 28.67
C PRO A 270 -1.76 6.43 28.72
N SER A 271 -1.94 5.71 29.82
CA SER A 271 -3.11 4.82 30.03
C SER A 271 -4.46 5.52 29.77
N ARG A 272 -4.55 6.81 30.12
CA ARG A 272 -5.72 7.65 29.83
C ARG A 272 -6.05 7.73 28.34
N THR A 273 -5.04 7.87 27.49
CA THR A 273 -5.21 7.94 26.03
C THR A 273 -5.69 6.61 25.47
N ILE A 274 -5.12 5.51 25.95
CA ILE A 274 -5.51 4.17 25.51
C ILE A 274 -6.96 3.88 25.91
N ILE A 275 -7.33 4.15 27.16
CA ILE A 275 -8.70 3.99 27.66
C ILE A 275 -9.67 4.83 26.84
N TYR A 276 -9.34 6.10 26.58
CA TYR A 276 -10.17 6.97 25.75
C TYR A 276 -10.41 6.37 24.35
N ASN A 277 -9.34 5.90 23.69
CA ASN A 277 -9.44 5.31 22.37
C ASN A 277 -10.27 4.01 22.38
N TRP A 278 -10.09 3.16 23.38
CA TRP A 278 -10.86 1.93 23.52
C TRP A 278 -12.35 2.18 23.83
N LYS A 279 -12.66 3.16 24.66
CA LYS A 279 -14.05 3.60 24.88
C LYS A 279 -14.68 4.16 23.62
N LYS A 280 -13.99 5.06 22.91
CA LYS A 280 -14.47 5.63 21.64
C LYS A 280 -14.70 4.57 20.57
N ALA A 281 -13.97 3.46 20.62
CA ALA A 281 -14.10 2.33 19.71
C ALA A 281 -15.08 1.25 20.22
N GLU A 282 -15.78 1.51 21.34
CA GLU A 282 -16.72 0.58 21.97
C GLU A 282 -16.10 -0.79 22.32
N LEU A 283 -14.78 -0.83 22.55
CA LEU A 283 -14.07 -2.05 22.92
C LEU A 283 -14.12 -2.33 24.41
N ILE A 284 -14.34 -1.30 25.22
CA ILE A 284 -14.49 -1.40 26.67
C ILE A 284 -15.63 -0.52 27.16
N GLU A 285 -16.28 -0.97 28.24
CA GLU A 285 -17.24 -0.19 29.03
C GLU A 285 -16.75 -0.06 30.46
N GLY A 286 -17.28 0.91 31.22
CA GLY A 286 -16.97 1.12 32.62
C GLY A 286 -16.49 2.54 32.94
N GLU A 287 -16.51 2.89 34.24
CA GLU A 287 -16.15 4.18 34.82
C GLU A 287 -15.32 4.01 36.08
N ASP A 288 -14.85 5.08 36.65
CA ASP A 288 -14.13 5.14 37.94
C ASP A 288 -12.93 4.16 38.06
N GLY A 289 -12.24 3.98 36.94
CA GLY A 289 -11.01 3.17 36.93
C GLY A 289 -11.24 1.66 36.82
N LYS A 290 -12.48 1.20 36.67
CA LYS A 290 -12.81 -0.20 36.41
C LYS A 290 -13.44 -0.36 35.04
N TYR A 291 -12.92 -1.26 34.24
CA TYR A 291 -13.31 -1.46 32.87
C TYR A 291 -13.58 -2.92 32.55
N LYS A 292 -14.50 -3.16 31.64
CA LYS A 292 -14.83 -4.48 31.12
C LYS A 292 -14.76 -4.48 29.61
N LYS A 293 -14.25 -5.55 29.01
CA LYS A 293 -14.25 -5.74 27.58
C LYS A 293 -15.68 -6.00 27.07
N THR A 294 -16.03 -5.34 25.95
CA THR A 294 -17.36 -5.47 25.33
C THR A 294 -17.44 -6.61 24.30
N LYS A 295 -16.39 -7.35 24.06
CA LYS A 295 -16.14 -8.59 23.29
C LYS A 295 -14.99 -8.48 22.32
#